data_10328a001f960c1756028261266a02ef
#
_entry.id   10328a001f960c1756028261266a02ef
#
_cell.length_a   1.000
_cell.length_b   1.000
_cell.length_c   1.000
_cell.angle_alpha   90.00
_cell.angle_beta   90.00
_cell.angle_gamma   90.00
#
_symmetry.space_group_name_H-M   'P 1'
#
loop_
_entity.id
_entity.type
_entity.pdbx_description
1 polymer ?
#
loop_
_entity_poly.entity_id
_entity_poly.type
_entity_poly.pdbx_seq_one_letter_code
_entity_poly.pdbx_strand_id
1 'polypeptide(L)'
;MKKILLLGSGELGKEFVISAQRKGQHIIACDSYAGAPAMQVADEFEVFDMLNGEELERVVKKHQPDIIVPEIEAIRTERLYCLLYT
;
A
#
# COMPACT_ATOMS: atom_id res chain seq x y z
N MET A 1 -15.63 -6.19 -4.64
CA MET A 1 -14.33 -5.53 -4.83
C MET A 1 -13.70 -5.19 -3.49
N LYS A 2 -12.47 -5.57 -3.29
CA LYS A 2 -11.73 -5.20 -2.08
C LYS A 2 -10.84 -4.00 -2.37
N LYS A 3 -10.69 -3.13 -1.38
CA LYS A 3 -9.77 -2.01 -1.45
C LYS A 3 -8.49 -2.42 -0.73
N ILE A 4 -7.39 -2.47 -1.46
CA ILE A 4 -6.12 -2.96 -0.96
C ILE A 4 -5.11 -1.84 -0.90
N LEU A 5 -4.50 -1.63 0.26
CA LEU A 5 -3.42 -0.68 0.45
C LEU A 5 -2.10 -1.45 0.37
N LEU A 6 -1.32 -1.18 -0.67
CA LEU A 6 -0.01 -1.82 -0.88
C LEU A 6 1.08 -0.91 -0.34
N LEU A 7 1.81 -1.38 0.64
CA LEU A 7 2.90 -0.62 1.25
C LEU A 7 4.23 -1.07 0.64
N GLY A 8 4.81 -0.22 -0.18
CA GLY A 8 5.96 -0.54 -1.00
C GLY A 8 5.51 -0.80 -2.43
N SER A 9 6.10 -0.09 -3.39
CA SER A 9 5.62 -0.09 -4.77
C SER A 9 6.72 -0.40 -5.79
N GLY A 10 7.64 -1.31 -5.43
CA GLY A 10 8.69 -1.76 -6.34
C GLY A 10 8.17 -2.69 -7.43
N GLU A 11 9.07 -3.40 -8.07
CA GLU A 11 8.71 -4.29 -9.20
C GLU A 11 7.81 -5.45 -8.76
N LEU A 12 8.06 -6.05 -7.61
CA LEU A 12 7.19 -7.10 -7.09
C LEU A 12 5.81 -6.55 -6.75
N GLY A 13 5.77 -5.33 -6.23
CA GLY A 13 4.51 -4.65 -5.96
C GLY A 13 3.72 -4.43 -7.24
N LYS A 14 4.39 -4.06 -8.33
CA LYS A 14 3.74 -3.88 -9.62
C LYS A 14 3.09 -5.17 -10.11
N GLU A 15 3.78 -6.30 -9.98
CA GLU A 15 3.21 -7.59 -10.35
C GLU A 15 1.98 -7.92 -9.50
N PHE A 16 2.05 -7.65 -8.22
CA PHE A 16 0.91 -7.83 -7.32
C PHE A 16 -0.29 -6.99 -7.77
N VAL A 17 -0.07 -5.72 -8.09
CA VAL A 17 -1.14 -4.81 -8.52
C VAL A 17 -1.83 -5.35 -9.76
N ILE A 18 -1.06 -5.74 -10.75
CA ILE A 18 -1.61 -6.26 -12.00
C ILE A 18 -2.46 -7.50 -11.74
N SER A 19 -1.94 -8.43 -10.93
CA SER A 19 -2.66 -9.65 -10.60
C SER A 19 -3.96 -9.37 -9.84
N ALA A 20 -3.90 -8.47 -8.86
CA ALA A 20 -5.08 -8.14 -8.07
C ALA A 20 -6.15 -7.42 -8.89
N GLN A 21 -5.73 -6.52 -9.78
CA GLN A 21 -6.67 -5.82 -10.66
C GLN A 21 -7.39 -6.76 -11.61
N ARG A 22 -6.71 -7.80 -12.07
CA ARG A 22 -7.35 -8.83 -12.92
C ARG A 22 -8.47 -9.56 -12.19
N LYS A 23 -8.42 -9.54 -10.86
CA LYS A 23 -9.46 -10.13 -10.01
C LYS A 23 -10.47 -9.10 -9.53
N GLY A 24 -10.44 -7.92 -10.10
CA GLY A 24 -11.41 -6.87 -9.79
C GLY A 24 -11.16 -6.08 -8.53
N GLN A 25 -9.95 -6.13 -7.97
CA GLN A 25 -9.63 -5.39 -6.75
C GLN A 25 -9.19 -3.97 -7.06
N HIS A 26 -9.39 -3.06 -6.09
CA HIS A 26 -8.99 -1.67 -6.18
C HIS A 26 -7.71 -1.49 -5.36
N ILE A 27 -6.64 -0.98 -5.98
CA ILE A 27 -5.32 -0.92 -5.36
C ILE A 27 -4.86 0.52 -5.15
N ILE A 28 -4.41 0.80 -3.93
CA ILE A 28 -3.75 2.06 -3.57
C ILE A 28 -2.28 1.72 -3.32
N ALA A 29 -1.40 2.15 -4.21
CA ALA A 29 0.03 1.86 -4.12
C ALA A 29 0.75 2.97 -3.36
N CYS A 30 1.53 2.62 -2.36
CA CYS A 30 2.24 3.56 -1.50
C CYS A 30 3.74 3.37 -1.57
N ASP A 31 4.48 4.47 -1.58
CA ASP A 31 5.93 4.44 -1.44
C ASP A 31 6.42 5.84 -1.02
N SER A 32 7.71 5.95 -0.76
CA SER A 32 8.31 7.20 -0.32
C SER A 32 8.70 8.13 -1.46
N TYR A 33 8.52 7.71 -2.70
CA TYR A 33 8.81 8.56 -3.87
C TYR A 33 7.73 8.40 -4.94
N ALA A 34 7.55 9.46 -5.73
CA ALA A 34 6.56 9.46 -6.80
C ALA A 34 7.04 8.63 -7.99
N GLY A 35 6.10 8.01 -8.68
CA GLY A 35 6.43 7.26 -9.90
C GLY A 35 7.04 5.88 -9.66
N ALA A 36 6.92 5.34 -8.46
CA ALA A 36 7.37 3.99 -8.18
C ALA A 36 6.66 2.99 -9.10
N PRO A 37 7.29 1.84 -9.42
CA PRO A 37 6.74 0.91 -10.41
C PRO A 37 5.28 0.54 -10.23
N ALA A 38 4.86 0.19 -9.02
CA ALA A 38 3.46 -0.19 -8.79
C ALA A 38 2.50 0.98 -8.92
N MET A 39 2.97 2.21 -8.64
CA MET A 39 2.14 3.41 -8.78
C MET A 39 1.73 3.66 -10.23
N GLN A 40 2.54 3.21 -11.18
CA GLN A 40 2.28 3.42 -12.60
C GLN A 40 1.06 2.65 -13.09
N VAL A 41 0.67 1.61 -12.39
CA VAL A 41 -0.42 0.73 -12.79
C VAL A 41 -1.58 0.68 -11.78
N ALA A 42 -1.39 1.22 -10.58
CA ALA A 42 -2.41 1.19 -9.53
C ALA A 42 -3.58 2.13 -9.83
N ASP A 43 -4.69 1.92 -9.15
CA ASP A 43 -5.87 2.78 -9.27
C ASP A 43 -5.64 4.13 -8.61
N GLU A 44 -4.93 4.13 -7.47
CA GLU A 44 -4.54 5.33 -6.73
C GLU A 44 -3.16 5.14 -6.17
N PHE A 45 -2.53 6.21 -5.73
CA PHE A 45 -1.23 6.12 -5.06
C PHE A 45 -1.10 7.18 -3.99
N GLU A 46 -0.19 6.92 -3.02
CA GLU A 46 0.18 7.86 -1.97
C GLU A 46 1.69 7.89 -1.85
N VAL A 47 2.25 9.08 -1.72
CA VAL A 47 3.68 9.27 -1.50
C VAL A 47 3.87 9.80 -0.09
N PHE A 48 4.50 9.01 0.77
CA PHE A 48 4.74 9.39 2.14
C PHE A 48 5.83 8.51 2.75
N ASP A 49 6.35 8.93 3.91
CA ASP A 49 7.34 8.15 4.63
C ASP A 49 6.65 6.99 5.37
N MET A 50 6.73 5.80 4.80
CA MET A 50 6.07 4.61 5.37
C MET A 50 6.69 4.16 6.69
N LEU A 51 7.87 4.67 7.03
CA LEU A 51 8.50 4.41 8.32
C LEU A 51 7.94 5.34 9.40
N ASN A 52 7.20 6.38 9.02
CA ASN A 52 6.56 7.30 9.93
C ASN A 52 5.17 6.77 10.28
N GLY A 53 5.00 6.32 11.53
CA GLY A 53 3.74 5.70 11.94
C GLY A 53 2.54 6.64 11.88
N GLU A 54 2.73 7.93 12.13
CA GLU A 54 1.63 8.90 12.05
C GLU A 54 1.15 9.08 10.61
N GLU A 55 2.08 9.14 9.67
CA GLU A 55 1.75 9.24 8.25
C GLU A 55 1.04 7.98 7.77
N LEU A 56 1.50 6.83 8.19
CA LEU A 56 0.87 5.56 7.84
C LEU A 56 -0.57 5.52 8.37
N GLU A 57 -0.79 5.92 9.61
CA GLU A 57 -2.14 5.97 10.16
C GLU A 57 -3.04 6.93 9.39
N ARG A 58 -2.51 8.09 9.01
CA ARG A 58 -3.27 9.06 8.23
C ARG A 58 -3.77 8.45 6.92
N VAL A 59 -2.88 7.77 6.21
CA VAL A 59 -3.22 7.16 4.92
C VAL A 59 -4.24 6.03 5.10
N VAL A 60 -4.06 5.20 6.11
CA VAL A 60 -4.99 4.10 6.39
C VAL A 60 -6.38 4.67 6.73
N LYS A 61 -6.45 5.71 7.55
CA LYS A 61 -7.73 6.33 7.89
C LYS A 61 -8.39 7.00 6.69
N LYS A 62 -7.58 7.63 5.83
CA LYS A 62 -8.08 8.29 4.64
C LYS A 62 -8.74 7.30 3.68
N HIS A 63 -8.09 6.19 3.42
CA HIS A 63 -8.53 5.23 2.41
C HIS A 63 -9.42 4.13 2.95
N GLN A 64 -9.35 3.83 4.24
CA GLN A 64 -10.11 2.75 4.87
C GLN A 64 -10.04 1.44 4.08
N PRO A 65 -8.83 0.92 3.85
CA PRO A 65 -8.69 -0.28 3.05
C PRO A 65 -9.24 -1.52 3.76
N ASP A 66 -9.67 -2.49 2.97
CA ASP A 66 -10.09 -3.79 3.49
C ASP A 66 -8.89 -4.65 3.87
N ILE A 67 -7.80 -4.49 3.14
CA ILE A 67 -6.58 -5.29 3.33
C ILE A 67 -5.37 -4.37 3.19
N ILE A 68 -4.38 -4.61 4.04
CA ILE A 68 -3.07 -3.94 3.95
C ILE A 68 -2.04 -5.00 3.61
N VAL A 69 -1.34 -4.81 2.50
CA VAL A 69 -0.33 -5.75 2.03
C VAL A 69 1.04 -5.08 2.04
N PRO A 70 1.98 -5.56 2.84
CA PRO A 70 3.33 -5.01 2.86
C PRO A 70 4.20 -5.62 1.75
N GLU A 71 4.95 -4.77 1.08
CA GLU A 71 6.11 -5.21 0.30
C GLU A 71 7.29 -5.08 1.23
N ILE A 72 7.75 -6.15 1.62
CA ILE A 72 8.48 -6.47 2.81
C ILE A 72 9.44 -5.47 3.40
N GLU A 73 10.48 -5.08 2.87
CA GLU A 73 11.58 -4.46 3.63
C GLU A 73 11.46 -2.96 3.80
N ALA A 74 10.42 -2.37 3.25
CA ALA A 74 10.22 -0.94 3.28
C ALA A 74 9.43 -0.45 4.50
N ILE A 75 9.04 -1.35 5.43
CA ILE A 75 8.02 -1.02 6.41
C ILE A 75 8.42 -1.37 7.83
N ARG A 76 7.85 -0.63 8.78
CA ARG A 76 7.91 -0.95 10.20
C ARG A 76 6.84 -1.97 10.50
N THR A 77 7.23 -3.24 10.59
CA THR A 77 6.28 -4.34 10.75
C THR A 77 5.51 -4.27 12.06
N GLU A 78 6.13 -3.84 13.14
CA GLU A 78 5.44 -3.68 14.42
C GLU A 78 4.30 -2.65 14.34
N ARG A 79 4.50 -1.58 13.60
CA ARG A 79 3.45 -0.59 13.39
C ARG A 79 2.31 -1.15 12.54
N LEU A 80 2.66 -1.91 11.55
CA LEU A 80 1.69 -2.57 10.68
C LEU A 80 0.82 -3.51 11.48
N TYR A 81 1.39 -4.30 12.36
CA TYR A 81 0.61 -5.20 13.22
C TYR A 81 -0.37 -4.45 14.10
N CYS A 82 0.04 -3.31 14.66
CA CYS A 82 -0.89 -2.49 15.44
C CYS A 82 -2.09 -2.05 14.62
N LEU A 83 -1.88 -1.68 13.35
CA LEU A 83 -2.97 -1.25 12.47
C LEU A 83 -3.87 -2.41 12.05
N LEU A 84 -3.32 -3.59 11.87
CA LEU A 84 -4.08 -4.76 11.44
C LEU A 84 -4.97 -5.32 12.55
N TYR A 85 -4.57 -5.16 13.80
CA TYR A 85 -5.27 -5.79 14.93
C TYR A 85 -6.04 -4.80 15.81
N THR A 86 -6.08 -3.56 15.42
CA THR A 86 -6.94 -2.58 16.08
C THR A 86 -8.19 -2.33 15.27
#